data_845f0d9e082a506cecc59301af94b9ab
#
_entry.id   845f0d9e082a506cecc59301af94b9ab
#
_cell.length_a   1.000
_cell.length_b   1.000
_cell.length_c   1.000
_cell.angle_alpha   90.00
_cell.angle_beta   90.00
_cell.angle_gamma   90.00
#
_symmetry.space_group_name_H-M   'P 1'
#
loop_
_entity.id
_entity.type
_entity.pdbx_description
1 polymer ?
#
loop_
_entity_poly.entity_id
_entity_poly.type
_entity_poly.pdbx_seq_one_letter_code
_entity_poly.pdbx_strand_id
1 'polypeptide(L)'
;MFLSEVADIIFSFPDKGVEETADWVYPAFLEEDNIVSETKTEYDMRTNPACRIQVNDIIIKRIQPQFVNYISDEIDAFAGQNLVTIRSRDLVEPKYLAYLLERDLNKLYKDTAGAILTAINRKCFDEFDIGDLPPKEKQKAIGELWWLNKERQKLYKELLAKEKRQLEYKLKTLTK
;
A
#
# COMPACT_ATOMS: atom_id res chain seq x y z
N MET A 1 13.54 6.37 16.55
CA MET A 1 12.71 5.13 16.64
C MET A 1 12.65 4.52 15.27
N PHE A 2 12.90 3.22 15.17
CA PHE A 2 12.87 2.52 13.89
C PHE A 2 11.50 1.91 13.60
N LEU A 3 11.18 1.79 12.31
CA LEU A 3 9.92 1.20 11.85
C LEU A 3 9.70 -0.21 12.41
N SER A 4 10.74 -1.04 12.46
CA SER A 4 10.68 -2.41 13.00
C SER A 4 10.32 -2.48 14.50
N GLU A 5 10.44 -1.39 15.24
CA GLU A 5 10.05 -1.31 16.66
C GLU A 5 8.52 -1.13 16.82
N VAL A 6 7.84 -0.55 15.82
CA VAL A 6 6.43 -0.17 15.90
C VAL A 6 5.52 -0.88 14.90
N ALA A 7 6.07 -1.67 13.98
CA ALA A 7 5.30 -2.37 12.96
C ALA A 7 5.91 -3.73 12.62
N ASP A 8 5.06 -4.64 12.16
CA ASP A 8 5.47 -5.89 11.52
C ASP A 8 5.67 -5.64 10.03
N ILE A 9 6.84 -6.06 9.52
CA ILE A 9 7.20 -5.90 8.11
C ILE A 9 7.11 -7.28 7.47
N ILE A 10 6.11 -7.47 6.62
CA ILE A 10 5.75 -8.76 6.04
C ILE A 10 6.11 -8.78 4.57
N PHE A 11 7.07 -9.62 4.20
CA PHE A 11 7.41 -9.91 2.82
C PHE A 11 6.74 -11.20 2.39
N SER A 12 6.00 -11.14 1.30
CA SER A 12 5.40 -12.34 0.71
C SER A 12 6.44 -13.07 -0.12
N PHE A 13 6.80 -14.27 0.31
CA PHE A 13 7.55 -15.21 -0.50
C PHE A 13 6.65 -16.41 -0.78
N PRO A 14 6.74 -17.03 -1.98
CA PRO A 14 6.04 -18.28 -2.22
C PRO A 14 6.58 -19.32 -1.23
N ASP A 15 5.72 -19.78 -0.36
CA ASP A 15 6.07 -20.76 0.64
C ASP A 15 6.17 -22.16 -0.02
N LYS A 16 7.36 -22.71 -0.03
CA LYS A 16 7.63 -24.05 -0.55
C LYS A 16 7.31 -25.08 0.51
N GLY A 17 6.05 -25.26 0.91
CA GLY A 17 5.78 -26.31 1.87
C GLY A 17 4.51 -26.20 2.71
N VAL A 18 3.61 -25.32 2.39
CA VAL A 18 2.31 -25.25 3.09
C VAL A 18 1.36 -26.29 2.51
N GLU A 19 0.69 -27.08 3.40
CA GLU A 19 -0.25 -28.12 3.02
C GLU A 19 -1.51 -27.60 2.29
N GLU A 20 -2.18 -28.48 1.55
CA GLU A 20 -3.25 -28.23 0.56
C GLU A 20 -4.57 -27.63 1.09
N THR A 21 -4.62 -27.08 2.28
CA THR A 21 -5.85 -26.58 2.91
C THR A 21 -6.03 -25.06 2.87
N ALA A 22 -5.18 -24.35 2.13
CA ALA A 22 -5.31 -22.90 2.06
C ALA A 22 -6.49 -22.49 1.15
N ASP A 23 -7.38 -21.67 1.68
CA ASP A 23 -8.43 -21.00 0.91
C ASP A 23 -7.81 -20.24 -0.26
N TRP A 24 -8.51 -20.24 -1.38
CA TRP A 24 -8.13 -19.46 -2.55
C TRP A 24 -8.20 -17.97 -2.22
N VAL A 25 -7.07 -17.27 -2.31
CA VAL A 25 -7.00 -15.83 -2.09
C VAL A 25 -6.38 -15.17 -3.32
N TYR A 26 -6.99 -14.10 -3.79
CA TYR A 26 -6.51 -13.39 -4.96
C TYR A 26 -5.31 -12.51 -4.64
N PRO A 27 -4.27 -12.45 -5.53
CA PRO A 27 -3.17 -11.52 -5.34
C PRO A 27 -3.67 -10.08 -5.47
N ALA A 28 -3.22 -9.22 -4.57
CA ALA A 28 -3.47 -7.80 -4.66
C ALA A 28 -2.53 -7.13 -5.66
N PHE A 29 -3.07 -6.24 -6.46
CA PHE A 29 -2.31 -5.36 -7.35
C PHE A 29 -2.48 -3.92 -6.89
N LEU A 30 -1.37 -3.18 -6.85
CA LEU A 30 -1.39 -1.77 -6.55
C LEU A 30 -1.52 -0.99 -7.85
N GLU A 31 -2.61 -0.27 -7.99
CA GLU A 31 -2.81 0.73 -9.04
C GLU A 31 -2.34 2.10 -8.57
N GLU A 32 -2.20 3.02 -9.54
CA GLU A 32 -1.73 4.37 -9.35
C GLU A 32 -2.69 5.09 -8.43
N ASP A 33 -3.15 5.30 -7.63
CA ASP A 33 -4.15 6.00 -6.79
C ASP A 33 -4.63 5.25 -5.54
N ASN A 34 -3.79 4.39 -4.97
CA ASN A 34 -4.15 3.66 -3.76
C ASN A 34 -5.27 2.63 -3.92
N ILE A 35 -5.51 2.16 -5.11
CA ILE A 35 -6.48 1.10 -5.31
C ILE A 35 -5.74 -0.22 -5.28
N VAL A 36 -6.06 -1.04 -4.30
CA VAL A 36 -5.71 -2.45 -4.34
C VAL A 36 -6.79 -3.12 -5.17
N SER A 37 -6.47 -3.50 -6.39
CA SER A 37 -7.39 -4.25 -7.22
C SER A 37 -7.15 -5.74 -7.07
N GLU A 38 -8.23 -6.50 -6.95
CA GLU A 38 -8.21 -7.94 -7.09
C GLU A 38 -8.16 -8.27 -8.58
N THR A 39 -7.09 -8.87 -9.06
CA THR A 39 -7.20 -9.56 -10.35
C THR A 39 -7.65 -10.99 -10.10
N LYS A 40 -8.77 -11.35 -10.72
CA LYS A 40 -9.34 -12.70 -10.73
C LYS A 40 -8.51 -13.67 -11.59
N THR A 41 -7.22 -13.70 -11.40
CA THR A 41 -6.37 -14.74 -11.98
C THR A 41 -6.27 -15.86 -10.94
N GLU A 42 -6.80 -17.01 -11.29
CA GLU A 42 -6.65 -18.24 -10.51
C GLU A 42 -5.16 -18.60 -10.41
N TYR A 43 -4.49 -18.08 -9.41
CA TYR A 43 -3.20 -18.58 -8.99
C TYR A 43 -3.41 -19.50 -7.79
N ASP A 44 -3.08 -20.78 -8.00
CA ASP A 44 -2.88 -21.73 -6.92
C ASP A 44 -1.63 -21.28 -6.11
N MET A 45 -1.81 -20.30 -5.26
CA MET A 45 -0.76 -19.88 -4.34
C MET A 45 -1.20 -20.26 -2.93
N ARG A 46 -0.54 -21.27 -2.41
CA ARG A 46 -0.50 -21.59 -0.99
C ARG A 46 0.12 -20.40 -0.28
N THR A 47 -0.71 -19.55 0.28
CA THR A 47 -0.26 -18.32 0.90
C THR A 47 -0.06 -18.52 2.39
N ASN A 48 1.05 -18.02 2.88
CA ASN A 48 1.21 -17.84 4.31
C ASN A 48 0.07 -16.93 4.82
N PRO A 49 -0.74 -17.36 5.82
CA PRO A 49 -1.82 -16.55 6.38
C PRO A 49 -1.40 -15.14 6.81
N ALA A 50 -0.12 -14.96 7.21
CA ALA A 50 0.43 -13.65 7.54
C ALA A 50 0.44 -12.67 6.36
N CYS A 51 0.44 -13.17 5.12
CA CYS A 51 0.42 -12.36 3.90
C CYS A 51 -0.99 -11.92 3.49
N ARG A 52 -2.06 -12.41 4.15
CA ARG A 52 -3.41 -11.94 3.92
C ARG A 52 -3.51 -10.48 4.35
N ILE A 53 -4.05 -9.65 3.45
CA ILE A 53 -4.23 -8.22 3.69
C ILE A 53 -5.35 -8.03 4.71
N GLN A 54 -5.13 -7.11 5.64
CA GLN A 54 -6.08 -6.76 6.69
C GLN A 54 -6.38 -5.27 6.66
N VAL A 55 -7.51 -4.89 7.20
CA VAL A 55 -7.82 -3.47 7.46
C VAL A 55 -6.73 -2.86 8.33
N ASN A 56 -6.34 -1.64 8.03
CA ASN A 56 -5.23 -0.90 8.61
C ASN A 56 -3.82 -1.34 8.17
N ASP A 57 -3.69 -2.31 7.29
CA ASP A 57 -2.40 -2.59 6.65
C ASP A 57 -1.96 -1.45 5.73
N ILE A 58 -0.66 -1.29 5.65
CA ILE A 58 -0.01 -0.36 4.73
C ILE A 58 0.79 -1.18 3.73
N ILE A 59 0.54 -0.97 2.43
CA ILE A 59 1.16 -1.76 1.38
C ILE A 59 2.04 -0.88 0.50
N ILE A 60 3.25 -1.35 0.24
CA ILE A 60 4.25 -0.65 -0.57
C ILE A 60 4.82 -1.60 -1.62
N LYS A 61 5.03 -1.12 -2.84
CA LYS A 61 5.78 -1.86 -3.87
C LYS A 61 7.25 -1.99 -3.48
N ARG A 62 7.82 -3.16 -3.69
CA ARG A 62 9.27 -3.39 -3.48
C ARG A 62 10.14 -2.76 -4.54
N ILE A 63 9.63 -2.63 -5.76
CA ILE A 63 10.37 -2.11 -6.91
C ILE A 63 9.81 -0.74 -7.26
N GLN A 64 10.66 0.28 -7.22
CA GLN A 64 10.31 1.66 -7.55
C GLN A 64 9.00 2.13 -6.88
N PRO A 65 8.92 2.15 -5.54
CA PRO A 65 7.73 2.60 -4.85
C PRO A 65 7.49 4.08 -5.16
N GLN A 66 6.29 4.40 -5.63
CA GLN A 66 5.89 5.77 -5.94
C GLN A 66 4.87 6.30 -4.93
N PHE A 67 4.19 5.40 -4.24
CA PHE A 67 3.12 5.74 -3.30
C PHE A 67 2.98 4.66 -2.22
N VAL A 68 2.26 5.01 -1.19
CA VAL A 68 1.89 4.16 -0.07
C VAL A 68 0.38 3.93 -0.11
N ASN A 69 -0.06 2.68 -0.01
CA ASN A 69 -1.48 2.34 0.10
C ASN A 69 -1.84 2.04 1.54
N TYR A 70 -2.91 2.62 2.01
CA TYR A 70 -3.54 2.30 3.27
C TYR A 70 -4.86 1.56 3.02
N ILE A 71 -5.05 0.44 3.70
CA ILE A 71 -6.23 -0.40 3.53
C ILE A 71 -7.31 0.04 4.51
N SER A 72 -8.33 0.72 4.00
CA SER A 72 -9.46 1.22 4.79
C SER A 72 -10.59 0.20 4.96
N ASP A 73 -10.73 -0.71 4.01
CA ASP A 73 -11.85 -1.65 3.92
C ASP A 73 -11.36 -3.08 3.82
N GLU A 74 -12.22 -4.02 4.16
CA GLU A 74 -11.91 -5.45 4.00
C GLU A 74 -11.77 -5.80 2.52
N ILE A 75 -10.67 -6.49 2.20
CA ILE A 75 -10.44 -7.07 0.88
C ILE A 75 -9.98 -8.51 1.05
N ASP A 76 -10.53 -9.40 0.23
CA ASP A 76 -10.13 -10.82 0.21
C ASP A 76 -8.94 -11.01 -0.76
N ALA A 77 -7.78 -10.55 -0.33
CA ALA A 77 -6.57 -10.60 -1.12
C ALA A 77 -5.33 -10.82 -0.25
N PHE A 78 -4.24 -11.22 -0.87
CA PHE A 78 -2.93 -11.30 -0.22
C PHE A 78 -1.91 -10.42 -0.97
N ALA A 79 -0.90 -9.97 -0.23
CA ALA A 79 0.21 -9.23 -0.82
C ALA A 79 1.13 -10.19 -1.58
N GLY A 80 1.28 -9.99 -2.90
CA GLY A 80 2.18 -10.78 -3.74
C GLY A 80 3.67 -10.43 -3.52
N GLN A 81 4.57 -11.16 -4.18
CA GLN A 81 6.04 -11.07 -4.00
C GLN A 81 6.62 -9.66 -4.18
N ASN A 82 5.98 -8.83 -4.99
CA ASN A 82 6.42 -7.46 -5.27
C ASN A 82 5.87 -6.43 -4.29
N LEU A 83 5.13 -6.88 -3.28
CA LEU A 83 4.53 -6.04 -2.27
C LEU A 83 5.16 -6.33 -0.90
N VAL A 84 5.17 -5.31 -0.06
CA VAL A 84 5.50 -5.42 1.36
C VAL A 84 4.31 -4.89 2.13
N THR A 85 3.84 -5.68 3.08
CA THR A 85 2.81 -5.27 4.01
C THR A 85 3.45 -4.80 5.31
N ILE A 86 3.07 -3.62 5.75
CA ILE A 86 3.49 -3.03 7.02
C ILE A 86 2.25 -2.95 7.90
N ARG A 87 2.28 -3.68 9.00
CA ARG A 87 1.19 -3.77 9.96
C ARG A 87 1.59 -3.08 11.25
N SER A 88 0.92 -1.97 11.57
CA SER A 88 1.21 -1.19 12.78
C SER A 88 0.91 -1.99 14.05
N ARG A 89 1.75 -1.78 15.06
CA ARG A 89 1.51 -2.23 16.44
C ARG A 89 0.91 -1.09 17.27
N ASP A 90 0.52 -1.37 18.50
CA ASP A 90 -0.20 -0.45 19.39
C ASP A 90 0.47 0.92 19.63
N LEU A 91 1.78 1.02 19.41
CA LEU A 91 2.53 2.25 19.64
C LEU A 91 2.26 3.35 18.62
N VAL A 92 1.82 3.01 17.42
CA VAL A 92 1.61 3.97 16.32
C VAL A 92 0.23 3.82 15.70
N GLU A 93 -0.41 4.94 15.39
CA GLU A 93 -1.67 4.96 14.65
C GLU A 93 -1.44 4.60 13.18
N PRO A 94 -2.22 3.66 12.61
CA PRO A 94 -1.98 3.15 11.25
C PRO A 94 -1.96 4.23 10.17
N LYS A 95 -2.92 5.15 10.18
CA LYS A 95 -2.99 6.25 9.21
C LYS A 95 -1.82 7.23 9.37
N TYR A 96 -1.38 7.45 10.62
CA TYR A 96 -0.21 8.27 10.88
C TYR A 96 1.07 7.61 10.37
N LEU A 97 1.22 6.31 10.56
CA LEU A 97 2.34 5.55 10.02
C LEU A 97 2.35 5.59 8.49
N ALA A 98 1.20 5.43 7.84
CA ALA A 98 1.06 5.57 6.39
C ALA A 98 1.51 6.95 5.89
N TYR A 99 1.12 8.02 6.60
CA TYR A 99 1.59 9.38 6.34
C TYR A 99 3.11 9.51 6.44
N LEU A 100 3.73 8.97 7.51
CA LEU A 100 5.18 9.02 7.69
C LEU A 100 5.93 8.30 6.57
N LEU A 101 5.46 7.11 6.23
CA LEU A 101 6.04 6.29 5.15
C LEU A 101 5.92 6.99 3.78
N GLU A 102 4.80 7.64 3.50
CA GLU A 102 4.63 8.38 2.24
C GLU A 102 5.50 9.62 2.19
N ARG A 103 5.55 10.39 3.27
CA ARG A 103 6.40 11.59 3.38
C ARG A 103 7.87 11.29 3.12
N ASP A 104 8.33 10.17 3.65
CA ASP A 104 9.75 9.80 3.64
C ASP A 104 10.04 8.58 2.73
N LEU A 105 9.14 8.25 1.81
CA LEU A 105 9.22 7.07 0.94
C LEU A 105 10.56 6.96 0.19
N ASN A 106 11.12 8.10 -0.21
CA ASN A 106 12.41 8.16 -0.89
C ASN A 106 13.60 7.70 -0.02
N LYS A 107 13.46 7.70 1.31
CA LYS A 107 14.51 7.22 2.21
C LYS A 107 14.66 5.70 2.17
N LEU A 108 13.61 4.97 1.77
CA LEU A 108 13.64 3.50 1.67
C LEU A 108 14.57 2.99 0.56
N TYR A 109 14.96 3.82 -0.41
CA TYR A 109 15.80 3.40 -1.54
C TYR A 109 17.02 4.29 -1.79
N LYS A 110 17.40 5.14 -0.85
CA LYS A 110 18.60 5.99 -0.99
C LYS A 110 19.91 5.22 -1.15
N ASP A 111 20.02 4.05 -0.52
CA ASP A 111 21.25 3.26 -0.54
C ASP A 111 21.41 2.39 -1.79
N THR A 112 20.52 2.52 -2.74
CA THR A 112 20.49 1.71 -3.95
C THR A 112 20.96 2.48 -5.19
N ALA A 113 21.66 3.59 -5.00
CA ALA A 113 22.21 4.42 -6.06
C ALA A 113 23.20 3.64 -6.91
N GLY A 114 22.81 3.33 -8.16
CA GLY A 114 23.64 2.64 -9.16
C GLY A 114 23.04 1.37 -9.77
N ALA A 115 21.98 0.81 -9.24
CA ALA A 115 21.29 -0.35 -9.83
C ALA A 115 20.10 0.09 -10.70
N ILE A 116 19.97 -0.47 -11.88
CA ILE A 116 18.93 -0.14 -12.87
C ILE A 116 17.52 -0.51 -12.36
N LEU A 117 17.41 -1.46 -11.43
CA LEU A 117 16.18 -1.87 -10.77
C LEU A 117 16.46 -2.10 -9.29
N THR A 118 16.06 -1.16 -8.47
CA THR A 118 16.30 -1.22 -7.04
C THR A 118 15.10 -1.77 -6.32
N ALA A 119 15.19 -3.01 -5.86
CA ALA A 119 14.21 -3.58 -4.97
C ALA A 119 14.55 -3.22 -3.53
N ILE A 120 13.59 -2.66 -2.80
CA ILE A 120 13.72 -2.43 -1.36
C ILE A 120 13.83 -3.79 -0.66
N ASN A 121 14.88 -3.97 0.11
CA ASN A 121 15.10 -5.17 0.91
C ASN A 121 14.62 -4.95 2.36
N ARG A 122 14.64 -6.01 3.15
CA ARG A 122 14.20 -5.96 4.55
C ARG A 122 15.01 -4.95 5.38
N LYS A 123 16.32 -4.89 5.17
CA LYS A 123 17.20 -3.99 5.90
C LYS A 123 16.78 -2.52 5.75
N CYS A 124 16.35 -2.10 4.56
CA CYS A 124 15.87 -0.73 4.33
C CYS A 124 14.67 -0.37 5.21
N PHE A 125 13.78 -1.34 5.46
CA PHE A 125 12.64 -1.13 6.36
C PHE A 125 13.04 -1.20 7.84
N ASP A 126 13.92 -2.14 8.20
CA ASP A 126 14.36 -2.31 9.58
C ASP A 126 15.16 -1.08 10.07
N GLU A 127 15.93 -0.44 9.20
CA GLU A 127 16.72 0.76 9.47
C GLU A 127 15.95 2.08 9.17
N PHE A 128 14.68 2.00 8.77
CA PHE A 128 13.90 3.20 8.49
C PHE A 128 13.55 3.94 9.78
N ASP A 129 14.14 5.12 9.94
CA ASP A 129 13.89 5.97 11.11
C ASP A 129 12.63 6.82 10.89
N ILE A 130 11.63 6.58 11.71
CA ILE A 130 10.36 7.32 11.71
C ILE A 130 10.37 8.57 12.61
N GLY A 131 11.49 8.80 13.33
CA GLY A 131 11.62 9.86 14.31
C GLY A 131 10.89 9.59 15.63
N ASP A 132 10.65 10.64 16.39
CA ASP A 132 9.92 10.56 17.64
C ASP A 132 8.40 10.61 17.39
N LEU A 133 7.66 9.74 18.09
CA LEU A 133 6.21 9.70 17.99
C LEU A 133 5.55 10.75 18.88
N PRO A 134 4.70 11.63 18.35
CA PRO A 134 3.90 12.51 19.17
C PRO A 134 2.84 11.72 19.95
N PRO A 135 2.15 12.36 20.92
CA PRO A 135 1.01 11.73 21.61
C PRO A 135 -0.03 11.15 20.65
N LYS A 136 -0.69 10.08 21.06
CA LYS A 136 -1.67 9.32 20.23
C LYS A 136 -2.75 10.19 19.60
N GLU A 137 -3.28 11.16 20.34
CA GLU A 137 -4.31 12.10 19.85
C GLU A 137 -3.79 12.91 18.66
N LYS A 138 -2.52 13.32 18.72
CA LYS A 138 -1.88 14.07 17.64
C LYS A 138 -1.58 13.16 16.43
N GLN A 139 -1.15 11.93 16.69
CA GLN A 139 -0.98 10.92 15.61
C GLN A 139 -2.30 10.71 14.89
N LYS A 140 -3.39 10.48 15.63
CA LYS A 140 -4.72 10.28 15.07
C LYS A 140 -5.18 11.49 14.24
N ALA A 141 -5.03 12.70 14.77
CA ALA A 141 -5.43 13.91 14.05
C ALA A 141 -4.66 14.09 12.72
N ILE A 142 -3.34 13.87 12.72
CA ILE A 142 -2.52 13.97 11.52
C ILE A 142 -2.88 12.87 10.52
N GLY A 143 -3.02 11.63 10.99
CA GLY A 143 -3.37 10.50 10.14
C GLY A 143 -4.74 10.66 9.47
N GLU A 144 -5.75 11.13 10.21
CA GLU A 144 -7.07 11.42 9.66
C GLU A 144 -7.03 12.55 8.63
N LEU A 145 -6.30 13.64 8.90
CA LEU A 145 -6.16 14.74 7.95
C LEU A 145 -5.49 14.28 6.64
N TRP A 146 -4.44 13.47 6.75
CA TRP A 146 -3.76 12.88 5.59
C TRP A 146 -4.73 11.98 4.79
N TRP A 147 -5.46 11.10 5.46
CA TRP A 147 -6.40 10.18 4.84
C TRP A 147 -7.54 10.92 4.12
N LEU A 148 -8.19 11.86 4.80
CA LEU A 148 -9.24 12.69 4.19
C LEU A 148 -8.75 13.46 2.96
N ASN A 149 -7.49 13.91 2.98
CA ASN A 149 -6.90 14.54 1.80
C ASN A 149 -6.72 13.56 0.64
N LYS A 150 -6.34 12.31 0.91
CA LYS A 150 -6.25 11.24 -0.09
C LYS A 150 -7.61 10.94 -0.72
N GLU A 151 -8.63 10.75 0.11
CA GLU A 151 -10.00 10.51 -0.37
C GLU A 151 -10.51 11.69 -1.21
N ARG A 152 -10.27 12.91 -0.77
CA ARG A 152 -10.62 14.11 -1.54
C ARG A 152 -9.94 14.13 -2.92
N GLN A 153 -8.65 13.83 -2.97
CA GLN A 153 -7.90 13.79 -4.24
C GLN A 153 -8.47 12.71 -5.17
N LYS A 154 -8.81 11.54 -4.64
CA LYS A 154 -9.45 10.47 -5.41
C LYS A 154 -10.77 10.93 -6.02
N LEU A 155 -11.64 11.56 -5.23
CA LEU A 155 -12.93 12.09 -5.71
C LEU A 155 -12.75 13.14 -6.82
N TYR A 156 -11.77 14.04 -6.70
CA TYR A 156 -11.48 15.01 -7.76
C TYR A 156 -11.03 14.34 -9.06
N LYS A 157 -10.18 13.32 -8.99
CA LYS A 157 -9.76 12.56 -10.18
C LYS A 157 -10.93 11.85 -10.84
N GLU A 158 -11.81 11.22 -10.06
CA GLU A 158 -13.02 10.60 -10.58
C GLU A 158 -13.97 11.60 -11.24
N LEU A 159 -14.14 12.78 -10.65
CA LEU A 159 -14.95 13.85 -11.20
C LEU A 159 -14.40 14.30 -12.55
N LEU A 160 -13.12 14.64 -12.62
CA LEU A 160 -12.46 15.04 -13.87
C LEU A 160 -12.57 13.97 -14.96
N ALA A 161 -12.42 12.69 -14.59
CA ALA A 161 -12.57 11.59 -15.55
C ALA A 161 -14.02 11.49 -16.08
N LYS A 162 -15.01 11.72 -15.24
CA LYS A 162 -16.43 11.76 -15.65
C LYS A 162 -16.73 12.95 -16.58
N GLU A 163 -16.25 14.14 -16.23
CA GLU A 163 -16.41 15.35 -17.06
C GLU A 163 -15.78 15.17 -18.45
N LYS A 164 -14.56 14.61 -18.49
CA LYS A 164 -13.89 14.31 -19.75
C LYS A 164 -14.70 13.37 -20.63
N ARG A 165 -15.22 12.28 -20.06
CA ARG A 165 -16.08 11.32 -20.79
C ARG A 165 -17.35 11.98 -21.31
N GLN A 166 -17.99 12.84 -20.51
CA GLN A 166 -19.19 13.58 -20.94
C GLN A 166 -18.87 14.52 -22.10
N LEU A 167 -17.75 15.24 -22.05
CA LEU A 167 -17.32 16.12 -23.14
C LEU A 167 -17.06 15.32 -24.42
N GLU A 168 -16.34 14.22 -24.34
CA GLU A 168 -16.06 13.35 -25.50
C GLU A 168 -17.35 12.80 -26.11
N TYR A 169 -18.32 12.40 -25.30
CA TYR A 169 -19.62 11.96 -25.76
C TYR A 169 -20.38 13.08 -26.53
N LYS A 170 -20.43 14.29 -25.95
CA LYS A 170 -21.08 15.43 -26.58
C LYS A 170 -20.43 15.80 -27.93
N LEU A 171 -19.10 15.84 -27.98
CA LEU A 171 -18.35 16.09 -29.20
C LEU A 171 -18.66 15.05 -30.30
N LYS A 172 -18.66 13.77 -29.95
CA LYS A 172 -19.02 12.69 -30.89
C LYS A 172 -20.45 12.80 -31.40
N THR A 173 -21.36 13.33 -30.60
CA THR A 173 -22.76 13.50 -31.00
C THR A 173 -22.96 14.71 -31.96
N LEU A 174 -22.14 15.75 -31.80
CA LEU A 174 -22.20 16.95 -32.63
C LEU A 174 -21.45 16.79 -33.96
N THR A 175 -20.59 15.80 -34.10
CA THR A 175 -19.80 15.53 -35.32
C THR A 175 -20.42 14.46 -36.24
N LYS A 176 -21.57 13.94 -35.88
CA LYS A 176 -22.42 13.06 -36.71
C LYS A 176 -23.49 13.88 -37.41
#